data_14fad022fd1821c3c8e9858ca1f32746
#
_entry.id   14fad022fd1821c3c8e9858ca1f32746
#
_cell.length_a   1.000
_cell.length_b   1.000
_cell.length_c   1.000
_cell.angle_alpha   90.00
_cell.angle_beta   90.00
_cell.angle_gamma   90.00
#
_symmetry.space_group_name_H-M   'P 1'
#
loop_
_entity.id
_entity.type
_entity.pdbx_description
1 polymer ?
#
loop_
_entity_poly.entity_id
_entity_poly.type
_entity_poly.pdbx_seq_one_letter_code
_entity_poly.pdbx_strand_id
1 'polypeptide(L)'
;MKKSVILTSRNDNYGGNLHKRTTMALLSLIENHDEVIFVDWKTKNGEGVISNIKHNLPQTGKLKYIQVPKEFLKEKYPEIADYSMIESIGRNIGLRRASHDYIISTNIDIVTTPIEDSILKEDVFYTVPRRDVDESFHLSFNDYNSLYKSLWDNRDGYRAK
;
A
#
# COMPACT_ATOMS: atom_id res chain seq x y z
N MET A 1 17.95 -1.26 -9.90
CA MET A 1 16.99 -2.33 -10.23
C MET A 1 15.58 -1.81 -10.12
N LYS A 2 14.67 -2.18 -11.01
CA LYS A 2 13.27 -1.72 -10.94
C LYS A 2 12.44 -2.61 -10.01
N LYS A 3 11.54 -1.96 -9.26
CA LYS A 3 10.77 -2.59 -8.19
C LYS A 3 9.28 -2.32 -8.36
N SER A 4 8.46 -3.37 -8.20
CA SER A 4 7.00 -3.26 -8.10
C SER A 4 6.56 -3.42 -6.65
N VAL A 5 5.77 -2.50 -6.17
CA VAL A 5 5.17 -2.57 -4.83
C VAL A 5 3.72 -2.99 -4.94
N ILE A 6 3.31 -3.95 -4.12
CA ILE A 6 1.94 -4.46 -4.08
C ILE A 6 1.34 -4.19 -2.73
N LEU A 7 0.15 -3.62 -2.74
CA LEU A 7 -0.66 -3.44 -1.55
C LEU A 7 -2.13 -3.69 -1.87
N THR A 8 -2.88 -4.12 -0.87
CA THR A 8 -4.31 -4.38 -1.01
C THR A 8 -5.08 -3.77 0.15
N SER A 9 -6.26 -3.29 -0.13
CA SER A 9 -7.14 -2.64 0.83
C SER A 9 -8.59 -2.95 0.57
N ARG A 10 -9.43 -2.55 1.50
CA ARG A 10 -10.88 -2.44 1.36
C ARG A 10 -11.32 -1.08 1.90
N ASN A 11 -12.37 -0.51 1.33
CA ASN A 11 -12.87 0.82 1.73
C ASN A 11 -13.88 0.70 2.89
N ASP A 12 -13.42 0.30 4.08
CA ASP A 12 -14.26 0.10 5.29
C ASP A 12 -13.77 0.88 6.51
N ASN A 13 -12.83 1.80 6.29
CA ASN A 13 -12.19 2.59 7.34
C ASN A 13 -11.56 1.77 8.48
N TYR A 14 -11.11 0.55 8.18
CA TYR A 14 -10.41 -0.30 9.15
C TYR A 14 -9.24 0.45 9.82
N GLY A 15 -9.22 0.43 11.14
CA GLY A 15 -8.20 1.11 11.95
C GLY A 15 -8.34 2.64 12.01
N GLY A 16 -9.42 3.23 11.45
CA GLY A 16 -9.63 4.69 11.43
C GLY A 16 -8.74 5.44 10.44
N ASN A 17 -9.18 6.61 10.02
CA ASN A 17 -8.41 7.51 9.14
C ASN A 17 -7.79 6.85 7.90
N LEU A 18 -8.44 5.81 7.37
CA LEU A 18 -7.95 4.98 6.27
C LEU A 18 -7.42 5.81 5.10
N HIS A 19 -8.19 6.79 4.64
CA HIS A 19 -7.82 7.59 3.47
C HIS A 19 -6.55 8.41 3.71
N LYS A 20 -6.39 9.02 4.90
CA LYS A 20 -5.18 9.78 5.24
C LYS A 20 -3.96 8.86 5.32
N ARG A 21 -4.05 7.73 6.03
CA ARG A 21 -2.96 6.76 6.15
C ARG A 21 -2.54 6.21 4.78
N THR A 22 -3.51 5.80 3.97
CA THR A 22 -3.26 5.27 2.63
C THR A 22 -2.67 6.34 1.70
N THR A 23 -3.11 7.59 1.78
CA THR A 23 -2.51 8.68 1.01
C THR A 23 -1.04 8.85 1.33
N MET A 24 -0.67 8.91 2.62
CA MET A 24 0.71 9.09 3.04
C MET A 24 1.59 7.90 2.62
N ALA A 25 1.09 6.68 2.77
CA ALA A 25 1.79 5.49 2.30
C ALA A 25 2.01 5.52 0.78
N LEU A 26 0.97 5.80 0.00
CA LEU A 26 1.06 5.86 -1.46
C LEU A 26 2.00 6.97 -1.95
N LEU A 27 2.02 8.14 -1.31
CA LEU A 27 2.96 9.21 -1.65
C LEU A 27 4.41 8.71 -1.51
N SER A 28 4.74 8.05 -0.38
CA SER A 28 6.07 7.49 -0.17
C SER A 28 6.41 6.39 -1.18
N LEU A 29 5.45 5.52 -1.48
CA LEU A 29 5.66 4.41 -2.41
C LEU A 29 5.85 4.89 -3.85
N ILE A 30 5.06 5.85 -4.30
CA ILE A 30 5.16 6.42 -5.65
C ILE A 30 6.48 7.18 -5.82
N GLU A 31 6.96 7.84 -4.78
CA GLU A 31 8.25 8.53 -4.82
C GLU A 31 9.42 7.55 -4.91
N ASN A 32 9.42 6.52 -4.08
CA ASN A 32 10.59 5.67 -3.84
C ASN A 32 10.67 4.44 -4.75
N HIS A 33 9.62 4.11 -5.51
CA HIS A 33 9.57 2.90 -6.33
C HIS A 33 9.13 3.17 -7.77
N ASP A 34 9.34 2.18 -8.65
CA ASP A 34 9.08 2.33 -10.09
C ASP A 34 7.62 2.04 -10.46
N GLU A 35 6.98 1.16 -9.72
CA GLU A 35 5.60 0.75 -9.93
C GLU A 35 4.92 0.49 -8.58
N VAL A 36 3.69 0.97 -8.45
CA VAL A 36 2.82 0.72 -7.28
C VAL A 36 1.52 0.11 -7.78
N ILE A 37 1.18 -1.08 -7.29
CA ILE A 37 -0.04 -1.80 -7.67
C ILE A 37 -0.96 -1.84 -6.45
N PHE A 38 -2.04 -1.09 -6.53
CA PHE A 38 -3.05 -1.03 -5.48
C PHE A 38 -4.26 -1.87 -5.86
N VAL A 39 -4.53 -2.91 -5.08
CA VAL A 39 -5.70 -3.77 -5.26
C VAL A 39 -6.77 -3.40 -4.24
N ASP A 40 -7.89 -2.90 -4.73
CA ASP A 40 -9.01 -2.46 -3.92
C ASP A 40 -10.09 -3.55 -3.87
N TRP A 41 -10.24 -4.15 -2.69
CA TRP A 41 -11.06 -5.34 -2.49
C TRP A 41 -12.50 -4.97 -2.15
N LYS A 42 -13.46 -5.64 -2.78
CA LYS A 42 -14.90 -5.51 -2.52
C LYS A 42 -15.42 -4.08 -2.70
N THR A 43 -14.98 -3.40 -3.73
CA THR A 43 -15.52 -2.07 -4.06
C THR A 43 -17.02 -2.16 -4.34
N LYS A 44 -17.77 -1.23 -3.77
CA LYS A 44 -19.20 -1.05 -4.06
C LYS A 44 -19.37 0.06 -5.09
N ASN A 45 -20.16 -0.17 -6.13
CA ASN A 45 -20.52 0.85 -7.13
C ASN A 45 -19.32 1.62 -7.72
N GLY A 46 -18.15 0.99 -7.79
CA GLY A 46 -16.92 1.63 -8.24
C GLY A 46 -16.26 2.56 -7.23
N GLU A 47 -16.80 2.70 -6.03
CA GLU A 47 -16.24 3.52 -4.96
C GLU A 47 -15.19 2.76 -4.18
N GLY A 48 -13.95 2.86 -4.61
CA GLY A 48 -12.79 2.33 -3.91
C GLY A 48 -12.01 3.40 -3.16
N VAL A 49 -10.97 2.97 -2.45
CA VAL A 49 -10.10 3.88 -1.68
C VAL A 49 -9.48 4.95 -2.59
N ILE A 50 -8.94 4.54 -3.74
CA ILE A 50 -8.28 5.48 -4.67
C ILE A 50 -9.25 6.53 -5.20
N SER A 51 -10.50 6.21 -5.43
CA SER A 51 -11.50 7.17 -5.91
C SER A 51 -11.65 8.38 -4.98
N ASN A 52 -11.47 8.15 -3.68
CA ASN A 52 -11.58 9.19 -2.66
C ASN A 52 -10.30 10.01 -2.47
N ILE A 53 -9.13 9.46 -2.79
CA ILE A 53 -7.83 10.09 -2.49
C ILE A 53 -7.02 10.49 -3.73
N LYS A 54 -7.46 10.12 -4.94
CA LYS A 54 -6.71 10.34 -6.19
C LYS A 54 -6.27 11.79 -6.44
N HIS A 55 -7.05 12.75 -5.95
CA HIS A 55 -6.72 14.18 -6.07
C HIS A 55 -5.51 14.61 -5.24
N ASN A 56 -5.12 13.80 -4.25
CA ASN A 56 -3.94 14.01 -3.41
C ASN A 56 -2.70 13.26 -3.93
N LEU A 57 -2.83 12.48 -5.00
CA LEU A 57 -1.75 11.65 -5.52
C LEU A 57 -1.15 12.24 -6.80
N PRO A 58 0.19 12.16 -6.99
CA PRO A 58 0.85 12.65 -8.18
C PRO A 58 0.51 11.78 -9.39
N GLN A 59 0.29 12.41 -10.54
CA GLN A 59 -0.03 11.77 -11.82
C GLN A 59 1.25 11.33 -12.54
N THR A 60 2.01 10.41 -11.96
CA THR A 60 3.30 9.94 -12.47
C THR A 60 3.21 8.76 -13.44
N GLY A 61 2.03 8.14 -13.55
CA GLY A 61 1.87 6.88 -14.28
C GLY A 61 2.39 5.64 -13.53
N LYS A 62 3.00 5.79 -12.36
CA LYS A 62 3.53 4.67 -11.57
C LYS A 62 2.45 3.88 -10.83
N LEU A 63 1.31 4.49 -10.53
CA LEU A 63 0.22 3.85 -9.80
C LEU A 63 -0.72 3.10 -10.74
N LYS A 64 -0.75 1.77 -10.59
CA LYS A 64 -1.75 0.89 -11.19
C LYS A 64 -2.85 0.60 -10.16
N TYR A 65 -4.08 0.86 -10.52
CA TYR A 65 -5.23 0.67 -9.67
C TYR A 65 -6.13 -0.45 -10.19
N ILE A 66 -6.40 -1.43 -9.35
CA ILE A 66 -7.21 -2.62 -9.68
C ILE A 66 -8.36 -2.70 -8.69
N GLN A 67 -9.57 -2.58 -9.20
CA GLN A 67 -10.78 -2.81 -8.42
C GLN A 67 -11.23 -4.26 -8.53
N VAL A 68 -11.60 -4.85 -7.39
CA VAL A 68 -12.27 -6.15 -7.31
C VAL A 68 -13.69 -5.91 -6.80
N PRO A 69 -14.68 -5.76 -7.70
CA PRO A 69 -16.04 -5.45 -7.31
C PRO A 69 -16.68 -6.57 -6.49
N LYS A 70 -17.53 -6.19 -5.52
CA LYS A 70 -18.26 -7.18 -4.71
C LYS A 70 -19.17 -8.06 -5.58
N GLU A 71 -19.79 -7.47 -6.58
CA GLU A 71 -20.69 -8.15 -7.52
C GLU A 71 -19.95 -9.22 -8.32
N PHE A 72 -18.73 -8.89 -8.78
CA PHE A 72 -17.85 -9.85 -9.46
C PHE A 72 -17.50 -11.04 -8.55
N LEU A 73 -17.20 -10.80 -7.27
CA LEU A 73 -16.92 -11.89 -6.32
C LEU A 73 -18.15 -12.77 -6.10
N LYS A 74 -19.34 -12.18 -5.96
CA LYS A 74 -20.60 -12.93 -5.79
C LYS A 74 -20.92 -13.81 -6.99
N GLU A 75 -20.66 -13.31 -8.19
CA GLU A 75 -20.93 -14.05 -9.43
C GLU A 75 -19.91 -15.18 -9.68
N LYS A 76 -18.63 -14.89 -9.51
CA LYS A 76 -17.54 -15.79 -9.91
C LYS A 76 -16.98 -16.64 -8.78
N TYR A 77 -17.10 -16.17 -7.54
CA TYR A 77 -16.48 -16.78 -6.35
C TYR A 77 -17.40 -16.63 -5.14
N PRO A 78 -18.63 -17.19 -5.21
CA PRO A 78 -19.64 -17.02 -4.15
C PRO A 78 -19.15 -17.51 -2.79
N GLU A 79 -18.31 -18.54 -2.76
CA GLU A 79 -17.76 -19.13 -1.53
C GLU A 79 -16.85 -18.16 -0.74
N ILE A 80 -16.27 -17.16 -1.39
CA ILE A 80 -15.42 -16.15 -0.74
C ILE A 80 -16.05 -14.76 -0.70
N ALA A 81 -17.20 -14.57 -1.33
CA ALA A 81 -17.83 -13.27 -1.47
C ALA A 81 -18.24 -12.64 -0.14
N ASP A 82 -18.53 -13.46 0.89
CA ASP A 82 -18.94 -12.98 2.21
C ASP A 82 -17.77 -12.64 3.14
N TYR A 83 -16.57 -13.14 2.87
CA TYR A 83 -15.40 -12.75 3.65
C TYR A 83 -15.12 -11.26 3.51
N SER A 84 -14.80 -10.61 4.62
CA SER A 84 -14.51 -9.18 4.62
C SER A 84 -13.33 -8.83 3.71
N MET A 85 -12.27 -9.62 3.78
CA MET A 85 -11.10 -9.54 2.92
C MET A 85 -10.31 -10.84 2.98
N ILE A 86 -9.77 -11.25 1.84
CA ILE A 86 -8.77 -12.31 1.77
C ILE A 86 -7.49 -11.68 1.20
N GLU A 87 -6.64 -11.25 2.11
CA GLU A 87 -5.45 -10.45 1.78
C GLU A 87 -4.50 -11.17 0.81
N SER A 88 -4.31 -12.48 1.00
CA SER A 88 -3.47 -13.29 0.13
C SER A 88 -3.96 -13.32 -1.32
N ILE A 89 -5.27 -13.36 -1.55
CA ILE A 89 -5.84 -13.29 -2.90
C ILE A 89 -5.63 -11.90 -3.49
N GLY A 90 -5.90 -10.85 -2.73
CA GLY A 90 -5.66 -9.47 -3.16
C GLY A 90 -4.20 -9.23 -3.55
N ARG A 91 -3.26 -9.68 -2.74
CA ARG A 91 -1.82 -9.61 -3.04
C ARG A 91 -1.44 -10.41 -4.28
N ASN A 92 -1.99 -11.62 -4.44
CA ASN A 92 -1.75 -12.45 -5.62
C ASN A 92 -2.28 -11.82 -6.92
N ILE A 93 -3.40 -11.10 -6.85
CA ILE A 93 -3.90 -10.30 -7.99
C ILE A 93 -2.88 -9.24 -8.40
N GLY A 94 -2.30 -8.53 -7.44
CA GLY A 94 -1.26 -7.54 -7.68
C GLY A 94 0.03 -8.18 -8.23
N LEU A 95 0.49 -9.27 -7.61
CA LEU A 95 1.70 -10.00 -8.00
C LEU A 95 1.67 -10.43 -9.47
N ARG A 96 0.55 -10.98 -9.92
CA ARG A 96 0.37 -11.41 -11.32
C ARG A 96 0.37 -10.27 -12.34
N ARG A 97 0.35 -9.01 -11.89
CA ARG A 97 0.34 -7.80 -12.72
C ARG A 97 1.55 -6.91 -12.53
N ALA A 98 2.46 -7.34 -11.70
CA ALA A 98 3.76 -6.69 -11.52
C ALA A 98 4.58 -6.78 -12.80
N SER A 99 5.24 -5.69 -13.15
CA SER A 99 6.05 -5.57 -14.38
C SER A 99 7.55 -5.74 -14.11
N HIS A 100 7.97 -5.83 -12.85
CA HIS A 100 9.37 -5.87 -12.46
C HIS A 100 9.69 -7.12 -11.65
N ASP A 101 10.96 -7.54 -11.67
CA ASP A 101 11.41 -8.78 -11.05
C ASP A 101 11.48 -8.70 -9.53
N TYR A 102 11.76 -7.50 -9.00
CA TYR A 102 11.77 -7.27 -7.56
C TYR A 102 10.41 -6.82 -7.07
N ILE A 103 9.82 -7.64 -6.20
CA ILE A 103 8.48 -7.42 -5.67
C ILE A 103 8.54 -7.08 -4.18
N ILE A 104 7.90 -5.99 -3.82
CA ILE A 104 7.71 -5.56 -2.44
C ILE A 104 6.22 -5.73 -2.10
N SER A 105 5.93 -6.51 -1.07
CA SER A 105 4.58 -6.66 -0.55
C SER A 105 4.46 -5.92 0.77
N THR A 106 3.55 -4.95 0.85
CA THR A 106 3.42 -4.08 2.02
C THR A 106 1.95 -3.82 2.37
N ASN A 107 1.71 -3.14 3.49
CA ASN A 107 0.38 -2.71 3.91
C ASN A 107 0.12 -1.26 3.50
N ILE A 108 -1.16 -0.88 3.53
CA ILE A 108 -1.67 0.42 3.07
C ILE A 108 -1.32 1.60 3.98
N ASP A 109 -0.68 1.36 5.08
CA ASP A 109 -0.33 2.33 6.13
C ASP A 109 1.15 2.31 6.49
N ILE A 110 1.98 1.77 5.61
CA ILE A 110 3.43 1.75 5.79
C ILE A 110 4.08 2.80 4.89
N VAL A 111 4.76 3.75 5.52
CA VAL A 111 5.66 4.69 4.86
C VAL A 111 7.00 4.01 4.68
N THR A 112 7.51 4.00 3.45
CA THR A 112 8.76 3.30 3.10
C THR A 112 9.88 4.27 2.79
N THR A 113 11.10 3.82 3.04
CA THR A 113 12.32 4.44 2.50
C THR A 113 12.72 3.79 1.18
N PRO A 114 13.58 4.44 0.37
CA PRO A 114 14.20 3.77 -0.77
C PRO A 114 14.94 2.50 -0.32
N ILE A 115 14.83 1.45 -1.11
CA ILE A 115 15.60 0.22 -0.91
C ILE A 115 16.79 0.24 -1.85
N GLU A 116 17.99 0.21 -1.29
CA GLU A 116 19.23 0.23 -2.06
C GLU A 116 19.39 -1.04 -2.89
N ASP A 117 19.73 -0.87 -4.16
CA ASP A 117 19.94 -1.99 -5.10
C ASP A 117 21.11 -2.90 -4.69
N SER A 118 22.09 -2.35 -3.99
CA SER A 118 23.30 -3.06 -3.55
C SER A 118 23.04 -4.21 -2.59
N ILE A 119 21.93 -4.17 -1.86
CA ILE A 119 21.56 -5.23 -0.91
C ILE A 119 20.73 -6.34 -1.53
N LEU A 120 20.15 -6.10 -2.70
CA LEU A 120 19.22 -7.05 -3.35
C LEU A 120 19.98 -8.14 -4.10
N LYS A 121 19.54 -9.37 -3.93
CA LYS A 121 20.06 -10.56 -4.63
C LYS A 121 18.91 -11.35 -5.20
N GLU A 122 19.16 -12.04 -6.31
CA GLU A 122 18.21 -12.99 -6.88
C GLU A 122 17.97 -14.15 -5.92
N ASP A 123 16.77 -14.71 -5.96
CA ASP A 123 16.35 -15.87 -5.15
C ASP A 123 16.43 -15.68 -3.63
N VAL A 124 16.48 -14.42 -3.16
CA VAL A 124 16.49 -14.10 -1.73
C VAL A 124 15.19 -13.43 -1.32
N PHE A 125 14.57 -13.96 -0.28
CA PHE A 125 13.44 -13.35 0.39
C PHE A 125 13.92 -12.44 1.52
N TYR A 126 13.50 -11.17 1.48
CA TYR A 126 13.87 -10.17 2.48
C TYR A 126 12.67 -9.82 3.37
N THR A 127 12.92 -9.69 4.65
CA THR A 127 11.98 -9.06 5.57
C THR A 127 12.56 -7.72 6.04
N VAL A 128 11.72 -6.70 6.06
CA VAL A 128 12.12 -5.36 6.51
C VAL A 128 11.50 -5.11 7.89
N PRO A 129 12.30 -4.73 8.89
CA PRO A 129 11.76 -4.42 10.20
C PRO A 129 10.81 -3.22 10.11
N ARG A 130 9.66 -3.36 10.77
CA ARG A 130 8.66 -2.30 10.88
C ARG A 130 8.76 -1.62 12.24
N ARG A 131 8.61 -0.31 12.23
CA ARG A 131 8.47 0.49 13.45
C ARG A 131 7.08 1.13 13.46
N ASP A 132 6.37 0.97 14.55
CA ASP A 132 5.05 1.57 14.71
C ASP A 132 5.16 2.93 15.36
N VAL A 133 4.37 3.86 14.88
CA VAL A 133 4.19 5.17 15.49
C VAL A 133 2.75 5.32 15.99
N ASP A 134 2.56 6.16 16.96
CA ASP A 134 1.24 6.48 17.48
C ASP A 134 0.39 7.18 16.41
N GLU A 135 -0.92 6.92 16.40
CA GLU A 135 -1.85 7.51 15.44
C GLU A 135 -1.86 9.05 15.53
N SER A 136 -1.78 9.59 16.72
CA SER A 136 -1.74 11.05 16.94
C SER A 136 -0.54 11.70 16.25
N PHE A 137 0.60 11.04 16.24
CA PHE A 137 1.79 11.50 15.54
C PHE A 137 1.54 11.57 14.03
N HIS A 138 1.03 10.48 13.43
CA HIS A 138 0.74 10.43 12.01
C HIS A 138 -0.29 11.49 11.58
N LEU A 139 -1.33 11.70 12.38
CA LEU A 139 -2.40 12.65 12.08
C LEU A 139 -1.97 14.13 12.24
N SER A 140 -0.86 14.41 12.91
CA SER A 140 -0.34 15.76 13.06
C SER A 140 0.29 16.35 11.80
N PHE A 141 0.58 15.51 10.79
CA PHE A 141 1.18 15.94 9.52
C PHE A 141 0.15 16.03 8.41
N ASN A 142 0.27 17.05 7.57
CA ASN A 142 -0.59 17.28 6.41
C ASN A 142 0.07 16.89 5.09
N ASP A 143 1.39 16.73 5.07
CA ASP A 143 2.16 16.37 3.88
C ASP A 143 3.18 15.25 4.18
N TYR A 144 3.50 14.52 3.13
CA TYR A 144 4.41 13.37 3.20
C TYR A 144 5.84 13.78 3.61
N ASN A 145 6.36 14.88 3.08
CA ASN A 145 7.75 15.26 3.31
C ASN A 145 8.00 15.55 4.79
N SER A 146 7.09 16.30 5.42
CA SER A 146 7.16 16.61 6.85
C SER A 146 7.02 15.35 7.69
N LEU A 147 6.08 14.47 7.36
CA LEU A 147 5.91 13.19 8.04
C LEU A 147 7.16 12.31 7.89
N TYR A 148 7.64 12.14 6.66
CA TYR A 148 8.81 11.31 6.38
C TYR A 148 10.06 11.80 7.11
N LYS A 149 10.34 13.11 7.04
CA LYS A 149 11.46 13.71 7.75
C LYS A 149 11.37 13.46 9.26
N SER A 150 10.22 13.69 9.84
CA SER A 150 10.03 13.48 11.28
C SER A 150 10.15 12.00 11.67
N LEU A 151 9.63 11.08 10.87
CA LEU A 151 9.80 9.64 11.07
C LEU A 151 11.27 9.24 11.01
N TRP A 152 12.00 9.76 10.03
CA TRP A 152 13.42 9.48 9.86
C TRP A 152 14.27 10.04 11.00
N ASP A 153 14.05 11.28 11.38
CA ASP A 153 14.82 11.95 12.44
C ASP A 153 14.61 11.28 13.81
N ASN A 154 13.44 10.68 14.03
CA ASN A 154 13.09 10.02 15.31
C ASN A 154 13.08 8.49 15.24
N ARG A 155 13.63 7.88 14.19
CA ARG A 155 13.55 6.42 13.93
C ARG A 155 14.03 5.54 15.08
N ASP A 156 15.01 6.00 15.83
CA ASP A 156 15.59 5.25 16.95
C ASP A 156 14.69 5.26 18.20
N GLY A 157 13.76 6.21 18.29
CA GLY A 157 12.77 6.30 19.37
C GLY A 157 11.55 5.39 19.15
N TYR A 158 11.34 4.86 17.95
CA TYR A 158 10.20 4.00 17.65
C TYR A 158 10.48 2.54 17.98
N ARG A 159 9.46 1.82 18.45
CA ARG A 159 9.59 0.40 18.75
C ARG A 159 9.72 -0.39 17.43
N ALA A 160 10.75 -1.23 17.35
CA ALA A 160 10.83 -2.26 16.32
C ALA A 160 9.84 -3.39 16.65
N LYS A 161 9.06 -3.83 15.68
CA LYS A 161 8.24 -5.03 15.77
C LYS A 161 8.86 -6.15 14.96
#